data_85183db24992fdc2b933155524de4aaf
#
_entry.id   85183db24992fdc2b933155524de4aaf
#
_cell.length_a   1.000
_cell.length_b   1.000
_cell.length_c   1.000
_cell.angle_alpha   90.00
_cell.angle_beta   90.00
_cell.angle_gamma   90.00
#
_symmetry.space_group_name_H-M   'P 1'
#
loop_
_entity.id
_entity.type
_entity.pdbx_description
1 polymer ?
#
loop_
_entity_poly.entity_id
_entity_poly.type
_entity_poly.pdbx_seq_one_letter_code
_entity_poly.pdbx_strand_id
1 'polypeptide(L)'
;MYQTAEGEPLASFYLIKTDGIFQSDAEAAAYVNKDGKRIQPDAVAGDLKFVDANGDGVINDEDRQYCGSATPKTTFSFSGGFTWKKLSVSAMFQGVGGAQALYVGKYMALSDVEGNFNRSKEIMNAWSPSNTGSNIPRLSKNDPNSNFSTPSDWYLENASYFGRIFAHTGGL
;
A
#
# COMPACT_ATOMS: atom_id res chain seq x y z
N MET A 1 -10.63 5.92 7.93
CA MET A 1 -9.67 4.94 7.37
C MET A 1 -9.97 3.49 7.76
N TYR A 2 -10.64 3.23 8.86
CA TYR A 2 -11.05 1.89 9.27
C TYR A 2 -12.57 1.82 9.37
N GLN A 3 -13.15 0.70 8.97
CA GLN A 3 -14.58 0.43 9.11
C GLN A 3 -14.80 -1.03 9.48
N THR A 4 -15.84 -1.27 10.29
CA THR A 4 -16.32 -2.61 10.62
C THR A 4 -17.73 -2.75 10.07
N ALA A 5 -17.96 -3.76 9.25
CA ALA A 5 -19.28 -4.11 8.71
C ALA A 5 -19.48 -5.61 8.72
N GLU A 6 -20.72 -6.03 8.64
CA GLU A 6 -21.07 -7.44 8.52
C GLU A 6 -20.52 -8.02 7.21
N GLY A 7 -19.87 -9.18 7.31
CA GLY A 7 -19.22 -9.82 6.15
C GLY A 7 -17.77 -9.42 5.92
N GLU A 8 -17.28 -8.36 6.58
CA GLU A 8 -15.90 -7.89 6.46
C GLU A 8 -15.09 -8.18 7.73
N PRO A 9 -13.77 -8.37 7.62
CA PRO A 9 -12.91 -8.53 8.80
C PRO A 9 -12.99 -7.31 9.72
N LEU A 10 -12.85 -7.55 11.02
CA LEU A 10 -12.87 -6.48 12.02
C LEU A 10 -11.81 -5.42 11.72
N ALA A 11 -12.18 -4.15 11.81
CA ALA A 11 -11.30 -3.01 11.54
C ALA A 11 -10.62 -3.08 10.15
N SER A 12 -11.39 -3.41 9.13
CA SER A 12 -10.91 -3.40 7.75
C SER A 12 -10.54 -1.98 7.29
N PHE A 13 -9.53 -1.89 6.44
CA PHE A 13 -9.13 -0.63 5.81
C PHE A 13 -10.21 -0.19 4.82
N TYR A 14 -10.75 1.01 5.01
CA TYR A 14 -11.78 1.62 4.18
C TYR A 14 -11.22 2.87 3.52
N LEU A 15 -10.78 2.74 2.27
CA LEU A 15 -9.93 3.70 1.56
C LEU A 15 -10.39 3.85 0.12
N ILE A 16 -9.99 4.93 -0.52
CA ILE A 16 -10.16 5.12 -1.97
C ILE A 16 -9.16 4.23 -2.68
N LYS A 17 -9.63 3.43 -3.63
CA LYS A 17 -8.75 2.58 -4.45
C LYS A 17 -8.04 3.39 -5.52
N THR A 18 -6.82 2.93 -5.84
CA THR A 18 -6.03 3.45 -6.95
C THR A 18 -5.92 2.42 -8.07
N ASP A 19 -5.93 2.89 -9.31
CA ASP A 19 -5.71 2.11 -10.54
C ASP A 19 -4.36 2.51 -11.16
N GLY A 20 -3.31 2.53 -10.33
CA GLY A 20 -1.95 2.89 -10.75
C GLY A 20 -1.71 4.38 -10.87
N ILE A 21 -0.81 4.74 -11.78
CA ILE A 21 -0.33 6.10 -12.05
C ILE A 21 -0.58 6.43 -13.51
N PHE A 22 -1.12 7.60 -13.81
CA PHE A 22 -1.28 8.09 -15.18
C PHE A 22 0.06 8.16 -15.90
N GLN A 23 0.18 7.50 -17.03
CA GLN A 23 1.43 7.42 -17.79
C GLN A 23 1.61 8.57 -18.77
N SER A 24 0.53 9.29 -19.09
CA SER A 24 0.56 10.45 -19.99
C SER A 24 -0.54 11.46 -19.65
N ASP A 25 -0.35 12.71 -20.07
CA ASP A 25 -1.38 13.74 -19.92
C ASP A 25 -2.63 13.41 -20.76
N ALA A 26 -2.46 12.71 -21.88
CA ALA A 26 -3.56 12.25 -22.71
C ALA A 26 -4.43 11.20 -21.96
N GLU A 27 -3.81 10.29 -21.21
CA GLU A 27 -4.52 9.33 -20.38
C GLU A 27 -5.29 10.04 -19.26
N ALA A 28 -4.65 10.98 -18.56
CA ALA A 28 -5.31 11.77 -17.53
C ALA A 28 -6.47 12.61 -18.07
N ALA A 29 -6.33 13.17 -19.27
CA ALA A 29 -7.39 13.90 -19.94
C ALA A 29 -8.55 13.01 -20.43
N ALA A 30 -8.26 11.75 -20.77
CA ALA A 30 -9.25 10.77 -21.21
C ALA A 30 -10.02 10.14 -20.04
N TYR A 31 -9.61 10.37 -18.78
CA TYR A 31 -10.31 9.87 -17.61
C TYR A 31 -11.53 10.74 -17.29
N VAL A 32 -12.62 10.44 -17.97
CA VAL A 32 -13.87 11.21 -17.94
C VAL A 32 -15.07 10.37 -17.48
N ASN A 33 -16.04 11.02 -16.92
CA ASN A 33 -17.32 10.43 -16.58
C ASN A 33 -18.24 10.28 -17.83
N LYS A 34 -19.47 9.81 -17.63
CA LYS A 34 -20.47 9.59 -18.70
C LYS A 34 -20.82 10.85 -19.45
N ASP A 35 -20.66 12.02 -18.84
CA ASP A 35 -20.96 13.33 -19.42
C ASP A 35 -19.75 13.95 -20.12
N GLY A 36 -18.62 13.23 -20.20
CA GLY A 36 -17.38 13.71 -20.79
C GLY A 36 -16.59 14.69 -19.92
N LYS A 37 -16.97 14.86 -18.64
CA LYS A 37 -16.24 15.70 -17.69
C LYS A 37 -15.10 14.89 -17.05
N ARG A 38 -13.93 15.51 -16.89
CA ARG A 38 -12.80 14.85 -16.20
C ARG A 38 -13.14 14.55 -14.74
N ILE A 39 -12.92 13.31 -14.33
CA ILE A 39 -13.13 12.82 -12.94
C ILE A 39 -12.05 13.41 -12.02
N GLN A 40 -10.80 13.51 -12.50
CA GLN A 40 -9.68 14.16 -11.82
C GLN A 40 -9.21 15.35 -12.66
N PRO A 41 -9.77 16.55 -12.49
CA PRO A 41 -9.50 17.68 -13.36
C PRO A 41 -8.06 18.18 -13.32
N ASP A 42 -7.39 18.05 -12.17
CA ASP A 42 -6.04 18.53 -11.92
C ASP A 42 -4.96 17.46 -12.17
N ALA A 43 -5.38 16.23 -12.51
CA ALA A 43 -4.45 15.13 -12.77
C ALA A 43 -3.67 15.33 -14.06
N VAL A 44 -2.39 14.99 -14.02
CA VAL A 44 -1.48 14.92 -15.15
C VAL A 44 -0.65 13.64 -15.09
N ALA A 45 0.23 13.44 -16.08
CA ALA A 45 1.15 12.30 -16.08
C ALA A 45 1.96 12.22 -14.76
N GLY A 46 2.01 11.03 -14.18
CA GLY A 46 2.67 10.77 -12.90
C GLY A 46 1.80 10.90 -11.67
N ASP A 47 0.56 11.34 -11.79
CA ASP A 47 -0.37 11.39 -10.66
C ASP A 47 -1.10 10.06 -10.46
N LEU A 48 -1.54 9.80 -9.21
CA LEU A 48 -2.35 8.64 -8.88
C LEU A 48 -3.71 8.71 -9.58
N LYS A 49 -4.12 7.60 -10.17
CA LYS A 49 -5.43 7.42 -10.75
C LYS A 49 -6.35 6.81 -9.69
N PHE A 50 -7.23 7.63 -9.11
CA PHE A 50 -8.23 7.18 -8.14
C PHE A 50 -9.42 6.56 -8.86
N VAL A 51 -10.04 5.56 -8.23
CA VAL A 51 -11.20 4.87 -8.78
C VAL A 51 -12.48 5.54 -8.29
N ASP A 52 -13.28 6.05 -9.22
CA ASP A 52 -14.66 6.49 -9.00
C ASP A 52 -15.53 5.23 -8.85
N ALA A 53 -15.82 4.88 -7.59
CA ALA A 53 -16.47 3.61 -7.26
C ALA A 53 -18.00 3.67 -7.39
N ASN A 54 -18.59 4.81 -7.13
CA ASN A 54 -20.04 5.03 -7.23
C ASN A 54 -20.47 5.49 -8.64
N GLY A 55 -19.54 5.96 -9.48
CA GLY A 55 -19.75 6.40 -10.85
C GLY A 55 -20.39 7.79 -10.96
N ASP A 56 -20.24 8.64 -9.94
CA ASP A 56 -20.80 9.99 -9.93
C ASP A 56 -19.89 11.02 -10.63
N GLY A 57 -18.65 10.62 -10.96
CA GLY A 57 -17.69 11.45 -11.68
C GLY A 57 -16.91 12.40 -10.81
N VAL A 58 -16.86 12.21 -9.49
CA VAL A 58 -16.13 13.02 -8.53
C VAL A 58 -15.46 12.11 -7.49
N ILE A 59 -14.15 12.22 -7.32
CA ILE A 59 -13.45 11.44 -6.28
C ILE A 59 -13.70 12.08 -4.91
N ASN A 60 -14.37 11.31 -4.02
CA ASN A 60 -14.73 11.76 -2.69
C ASN A 60 -14.83 10.59 -1.68
N ASP A 61 -15.29 10.84 -0.46
CA ASP A 61 -15.39 9.84 0.60
C ASP A 61 -16.39 8.71 0.29
N GLU A 62 -17.31 8.90 -0.66
CA GLU A 62 -18.29 7.89 -1.08
C GLU A 62 -17.65 6.82 -1.99
N ASP A 63 -16.45 7.09 -2.55
CA ASP A 63 -15.67 6.14 -3.35
C ASP A 63 -14.84 5.18 -2.52
N ARG A 64 -14.88 5.31 -1.19
CA ARG A 64 -14.14 4.41 -0.33
C ARG A 64 -14.65 2.97 -0.43
N GLN A 65 -13.72 2.04 -0.45
CA GLN A 65 -13.96 0.61 -0.53
C GLN A 65 -13.14 -0.15 0.52
N TYR A 66 -13.56 -1.37 0.80
CA TYR A 66 -12.75 -2.28 1.63
C TYR A 66 -11.51 -2.73 0.86
N CYS A 67 -10.34 -2.38 1.39
CA CYS A 67 -9.04 -2.62 0.75
C CYS A 67 -8.22 -3.69 1.46
N GLY A 68 -8.81 -4.35 2.45
CA GLY A 68 -8.17 -5.41 3.23
C GLY A 68 -8.11 -5.12 4.72
N SER A 69 -7.31 -5.88 5.47
CA SER A 69 -7.28 -5.82 6.93
C SER A 69 -5.87 -6.07 7.47
N ALA A 70 -5.60 -5.54 8.67
CA ALA A 70 -4.42 -5.89 9.45
C ALA A 70 -4.50 -7.32 10.01
N THR A 71 -5.72 -7.90 10.08
CA THR A 71 -5.91 -9.26 10.56
C THR A 71 -5.44 -10.27 9.51
N PRO A 72 -4.51 -11.18 9.86
CA PRO A 72 -4.06 -12.19 8.94
C PRO A 72 -5.19 -13.12 8.49
N LYS A 73 -5.21 -13.47 7.21
CA LYS A 73 -6.12 -14.49 6.66
C LYS A 73 -5.64 -15.90 6.99
N THR A 74 -4.33 -16.09 7.14
CA THR A 74 -3.71 -17.37 7.38
C THR A 74 -2.55 -17.21 8.34
N THR A 75 -2.48 -18.07 9.34
CA THR A 75 -1.30 -18.25 10.20
C THR A 75 -0.93 -19.72 10.21
N PHE A 76 0.35 -20.01 10.13
CA PHE A 76 0.84 -21.38 10.20
C PHE A 76 2.14 -21.46 10.98
N SER A 77 2.36 -22.60 11.62
CA SER A 77 3.64 -22.93 12.25
C SER A 77 3.95 -24.41 12.08
N PHE A 78 5.22 -24.69 11.93
CA PHE A 78 5.76 -26.04 11.90
C PHE A 78 7.01 -26.08 12.75
N SER A 79 7.13 -27.06 13.66
CA SER A 79 8.32 -27.26 14.46
C SER A 79 8.72 -28.72 14.50
N GLY A 80 10.01 -28.96 14.52
CA GLY A 80 10.59 -30.29 14.64
C GLY A 80 11.96 -30.23 15.31
N GLY A 81 12.35 -31.34 15.87
CA GLY A 81 13.66 -31.44 16.50
C GLY A 81 14.08 -32.89 16.63
N PHE A 82 15.37 -33.12 16.79
CA PHE A 82 15.93 -34.42 17.11
C PHE A 82 17.07 -34.29 18.13
N THR A 83 17.26 -35.33 18.89
CA THR A 83 18.38 -35.43 19.84
C THR A 83 19.17 -36.67 19.50
N TRP A 84 20.45 -36.55 19.34
CA TRP A 84 21.37 -37.65 19.14
C TRP A 84 22.60 -37.53 20.06
N LYS A 85 22.73 -38.46 20.98
CA LYS A 85 23.76 -38.40 22.03
C LYS A 85 23.68 -37.09 22.83
N LYS A 86 24.71 -36.23 22.70
CA LYS A 86 24.82 -34.93 23.37
C LYS A 86 24.41 -33.76 22.51
N LEU A 87 23.98 -34.02 21.26
CA LEU A 87 23.56 -32.98 20.33
C LEU A 87 22.04 -32.97 20.24
N SER A 88 21.44 -31.81 20.50
CA SER A 88 20.03 -31.58 20.24
C SER A 88 19.88 -30.43 19.23
N VAL A 89 19.07 -30.65 18.21
CA VAL A 89 18.77 -29.65 17.17
C VAL A 89 17.25 -29.49 17.12
N SER A 90 16.81 -28.26 17.09
CA SER A 90 15.41 -27.93 16.87
C SER A 90 15.26 -26.81 15.82
N ALA A 91 14.20 -26.88 15.05
CA ALA A 91 13.84 -25.86 14.09
C ALA A 91 12.35 -25.54 14.21
N MET A 92 12.02 -24.26 14.12
CA MET A 92 10.64 -23.77 14.09
C MET A 92 10.48 -22.82 12.89
N PHE A 93 9.43 -23.03 12.16
CA PHE A 93 9.01 -22.19 11.04
C PHE A 93 7.63 -21.64 11.35
N GLN A 94 7.43 -20.36 11.14
CA GLN A 94 6.13 -19.73 11.30
C GLN A 94 5.92 -18.71 10.19
N GLY A 95 4.66 -18.50 9.84
CA GLY A 95 4.32 -17.51 8.83
C GLY A 95 2.92 -16.97 9.02
N VAL A 96 2.75 -15.78 8.47
CA VAL A 96 1.50 -15.02 8.46
C VAL A 96 1.26 -14.58 7.03
N GLY A 97 0.06 -14.87 6.53
CA GLY A 97 -0.35 -14.52 5.17
C GLY A 97 -1.61 -13.67 5.13
N GLY A 98 -1.68 -12.77 4.15
CA GLY A 98 -2.86 -11.94 3.89
C GLY A 98 -3.10 -10.79 4.86
N ALA A 99 -2.11 -10.45 5.70
CA ALA A 99 -2.14 -9.23 6.51
C ALA A 99 -1.63 -8.03 5.71
N GLN A 100 -2.20 -6.87 5.96
CA GLN A 100 -1.75 -5.59 5.42
C GLN A 100 -1.47 -4.61 6.55
N ALA A 101 -0.61 -3.63 6.28
CA ALA A 101 -0.32 -2.54 7.20
C ALA A 101 -0.56 -1.19 6.51
N LEU A 102 -1.17 -0.25 7.20
CA LEU A 102 -1.30 1.12 6.72
C LEU A 102 -0.04 1.91 7.08
N TYR A 103 0.79 2.18 6.10
CA TYR A 103 2.03 2.93 6.29
C TYR A 103 1.83 4.43 6.01
N VAL A 104 1.22 5.13 6.96
CA VAL A 104 0.99 6.59 6.89
C VAL A 104 2.31 7.37 6.79
N GLY A 105 3.42 6.81 7.27
CA GLY A 105 4.75 7.38 7.14
C GLY A 105 5.20 7.64 5.70
N LYS A 106 4.58 7.02 4.69
CA LYS A 106 4.80 7.34 3.27
C LYS A 106 4.58 8.83 2.97
N TYR A 107 3.60 9.46 3.60
CA TYR A 107 3.36 10.89 3.44
C TYR A 107 4.62 11.71 3.75
N MET A 108 5.23 11.46 4.91
CA MET A 108 6.45 12.18 5.33
C MET A 108 7.68 11.76 4.55
N ALA A 109 7.77 10.47 4.19
CA ALA A 109 8.96 9.90 3.58
C ALA A 109 9.07 10.15 2.07
N LEU A 110 7.93 10.15 1.35
CA LEU A 110 7.87 10.09 -0.11
C LEU A 110 7.16 11.28 -0.77
N SER A 111 6.52 12.18 0.00
CA SER A 111 5.91 13.40 -0.57
C SER A 111 6.86 14.60 -0.49
N ASP A 112 6.62 15.61 -1.32
CA ASP A 112 7.27 16.92 -1.26
C ASP A 112 6.28 18.05 -0.90
N VAL A 113 5.12 17.68 -0.35
CA VAL A 113 4.01 18.61 -0.08
C VAL A 113 4.30 19.52 1.10
N GLU A 114 4.96 19.02 2.14
CA GLU A 114 5.22 19.78 3.36
C GLU A 114 6.69 19.79 3.76
N GLY A 115 7.16 20.99 4.10
CA GLY A 115 8.30 21.27 4.95
C GLY A 115 9.67 20.85 4.44
N ASN A 116 10.66 21.23 5.22
CA ASN A 116 12.07 20.92 4.98
C ASN A 116 12.50 19.69 5.82
N PHE A 117 11.81 18.57 5.65
CA PHE A 117 12.13 17.33 6.35
C PHE A 117 13.09 16.46 5.53
N ASN A 118 13.86 15.62 6.23
CA ASN A 118 14.61 14.57 5.57
C ASN A 118 13.63 13.55 4.97
N ARG A 119 13.82 13.27 3.68
CA ARG A 119 13.02 12.30 2.92
C ARG A 119 13.73 10.96 2.84
N SER A 120 12.98 9.90 2.56
CA SER A 120 13.58 8.61 2.20
C SER A 120 14.32 8.72 0.86
N LYS A 121 15.40 7.96 0.69
CA LYS A 121 16.08 7.83 -0.61
C LYS A 121 15.15 7.28 -1.70
N GLU A 122 14.12 6.56 -1.33
CA GLU A 122 13.11 6.01 -2.24
C GLU A 122 12.38 7.08 -3.04
N ILE A 123 12.32 8.32 -2.54
CA ILE A 123 11.73 9.46 -3.25
C ILE A 123 12.40 9.71 -4.61
N MET A 124 13.68 9.31 -4.76
CA MET A 124 14.40 9.40 -6.03
C MET A 124 13.85 8.45 -7.10
N ASN A 125 13.07 7.45 -6.69
CA ASN A 125 12.38 6.52 -7.57
C ASN A 125 10.97 7.02 -7.96
N ALA A 126 10.59 8.24 -7.59
CA ALA A 126 9.31 8.80 -7.98
C ALA A 126 9.12 8.77 -9.50
N TRP A 127 7.87 8.71 -9.92
CA TRP A 127 7.52 8.69 -11.32
C TRP A 127 8.11 9.91 -12.06
N SER A 128 8.67 9.65 -13.22
CA SER A 128 9.16 10.65 -14.17
C SER A 128 9.07 10.08 -15.59
N PRO A 129 9.16 10.88 -16.64
CA PRO A 129 9.16 10.39 -18.02
C PRO A 129 10.27 9.37 -18.33
N SER A 130 11.35 9.37 -17.53
CA SER A 130 12.43 8.38 -17.61
C SER A 130 12.24 7.17 -16.68
N ASN A 131 11.26 7.19 -15.77
CA ASN A 131 10.95 6.15 -14.81
C ASN A 131 9.45 5.92 -14.69
N THR A 132 8.83 5.47 -15.76
CA THR A 132 7.37 5.26 -15.86
C THR A 132 6.87 4.04 -15.10
N GLY A 133 7.76 3.11 -14.73
CA GLY A 133 7.42 1.91 -13.95
C GLY A 133 7.35 2.14 -12.44
N SER A 134 7.46 3.39 -11.97
CA SER A 134 7.39 3.70 -10.54
C SER A 134 5.98 3.52 -9.98
N ASN A 135 5.90 3.07 -8.73
CA ASN A 135 4.69 3.07 -7.91
C ASN A 135 4.60 4.29 -6.97
N ILE A 136 5.59 5.18 -7.02
CA ILE A 136 5.60 6.44 -6.27
C ILE A 136 5.15 7.54 -7.23
N PRO A 137 4.09 8.29 -6.93
CA PRO A 137 3.61 9.35 -7.80
C PRO A 137 4.68 10.43 -8.01
N ARG A 138 4.48 11.24 -9.04
CA ARG A 138 5.37 12.37 -9.31
C ARG A 138 5.43 13.32 -8.11
N LEU A 139 6.58 13.93 -7.93
CA LEU A 139 6.76 14.92 -6.87
C LEU A 139 6.14 16.27 -7.28
N SER A 140 5.35 16.84 -6.40
CA SER A 140 4.75 18.16 -6.58
C SER A 140 4.58 18.85 -5.23
N LYS A 141 5.07 20.07 -5.12
CA LYS A 141 4.97 20.88 -3.89
C LYS A 141 3.53 21.20 -3.50
N ASN A 142 2.67 21.39 -4.49
CA ASN A 142 1.28 21.83 -4.28
C ASN A 142 0.28 20.68 -4.32
N ASP A 143 0.72 19.47 -4.70
CA ASP A 143 -0.09 18.26 -4.84
C ASP A 143 -1.52 18.51 -5.37
N PRO A 144 -1.67 19.12 -6.57
CA PRO A 144 -2.98 19.56 -7.07
C PRO A 144 -3.97 18.40 -7.24
N ASN A 145 -3.48 17.20 -7.54
CA ASN A 145 -4.29 15.99 -7.65
C ASN A 145 -4.55 15.31 -6.28
N SER A 146 -4.04 15.88 -5.18
CA SER A 146 -4.16 15.30 -3.83
C SER A 146 -3.62 13.87 -3.72
N ASN A 147 -2.55 13.53 -4.46
CA ASN A 147 -1.93 12.20 -4.46
C ASN A 147 -1.57 11.70 -3.07
N PHE A 148 -1.00 12.60 -2.26
CA PHE A 148 -0.51 12.28 -0.92
C PHE A 148 -1.51 12.63 0.19
N SER A 149 -2.46 13.53 -0.03
CA SER A 149 -3.45 13.93 0.96
C SER A 149 -4.71 13.05 0.94
N THR A 150 -4.98 12.36 -0.16
CA THR A 150 -6.11 11.44 -0.27
C THR A 150 -5.83 10.12 0.47
N PRO A 151 -6.72 9.71 1.42
CA PRO A 151 -6.60 8.41 2.07
C PRO A 151 -6.89 7.26 1.09
N SER A 152 -5.85 6.73 0.48
CA SER A 152 -5.94 5.71 -0.57
C SER A 152 -5.23 4.41 -0.19
N ASP A 153 -5.51 3.35 -0.94
CA ASP A 153 -4.86 2.05 -0.81
C ASP A 153 -3.37 2.08 -1.20
N TRP A 154 -2.90 3.15 -1.84
CA TRP A 154 -1.47 3.39 -2.08
C TRP A 154 -0.64 3.36 -0.77
N TYR A 155 -1.25 3.69 0.37
CA TYR A 155 -0.61 3.61 1.69
C TYR A 155 -0.55 2.21 2.28
N LEU A 156 -1.22 1.21 1.67
CA LEU A 156 -1.20 -0.16 2.16
C LEU A 156 0.08 -0.87 1.75
N GLU A 157 0.66 -1.58 2.72
CA GLU A 157 1.81 -2.46 2.53
C GLU A 157 1.46 -3.90 2.90
N ASN A 158 2.09 -4.85 2.23
CA ASN A 158 1.96 -6.25 2.58
C ASN A 158 2.73 -6.52 3.89
N ALA A 159 2.00 -6.92 4.92
CA ALA A 159 2.55 -7.27 6.23
C ALA A 159 2.69 -8.79 6.41
N SER A 160 2.55 -9.59 5.36
CA SER A 160 2.79 -11.03 5.42
C SER A 160 4.28 -11.30 5.64
N TYR A 161 4.58 -12.29 6.47
CA TYR A 161 5.97 -12.68 6.72
C TYR A 161 6.14 -14.18 6.88
N PHE A 162 7.38 -14.63 6.70
CA PHE A 162 7.84 -15.97 7.00
C PHE A 162 9.07 -15.87 7.91
N GLY A 163 8.99 -16.45 9.11
CA GLY A 163 10.06 -16.50 10.10
C GLY A 163 10.60 -17.91 10.29
N ARG A 164 11.89 -18.01 10.62
CA ARG A 164 12.55 -19.27 10.98
C ARG A 164 13.43 -19.07 12.21
N ILE A 165 13.40 -20.03 13.11
CA ILE A 165 14.24 -20.08 14.31
C ILE A 165 14.93 -21.43 14.33
N PHE A 166 16.24 -21.42 14.51
CA PHE A 166 17.07 -22.61 14.73
C PHE A 166 17.73 -22.51 16.12
N ALA A 167 17.64 -23.57 16.89
CA ALA A 167 18.39 -23.70 18.12
C ALA A 167 19.17 -25.01 18.10
N HIS A 168 20.42 -24.98 18.57
CA HIS A 168 21.21 -26.16 18.82
C HIS A 168 21.85 -26.07 20.20
N THR A 169 21.89 -27.18 20.91
CA THR A 169 22.62 -27.30 22.15
C THR A 169 23.57 -28.51 22.03
N GLY A 170 24.88 -28.23 22.23
CA GLY A 170 25.91 -29.25 22.36
C GLY A 170 26.39 -29.27 23.82
N GLY A 171 26.35 -30.41 24.48
CA GLY A 171 27.01 -30.59 25.79
C GLY A 171 28.50 -30.87 25.59
N LEU A 172 29.33 -30.21 26.39
CA LEU A 172 30.75 -30.56 26.57
C LEU A 172 30.91 -31.94 27.17
#